data_ebd099b7e0ea5375cd708eef379dd1a9
#
_entry.id   ebd099b7e0ea5375cd708eef379dd1a9
#
_cell.length_a   1.000
_cell.length_b   1.000
_cell.length_c   1.000
_cell.angle_alpha   90.00
_cell.angle_beta   90.00
_cell.angle_gamma   90.00
#
_symmetry.space_group_name_H-M   'P 1'
#
loop_
_entity.id
_entity.type
_entity.pdbx_description
1 polymer ?
#
loop_
_entity_poly.entity_id
_entity_poly.type
_entity_poly.pdbx_seq_one_letter_code
_entity_poly.pdbx_strand_id
1 'polypeptide(L)'
;MITKNDLFSRINQGVVDERLEAFWRNVKKNRPLIRKFGGLRKILPRFNLKNVIIIGAGPSLEANIDLLKKYQKCSDIVLVAADMSLRILMRNGIIPSFVFSCETTPVDFFSGFDTSGMHLAAFSCMSHSNLMKWSGDVSFYNWMLDDHAYGDLWDYAGRDLGFLATASIITTQAVAFSLGASVSTIMMVGNDLGFTDRFYA
;
A
#
# COMPACT_ATOMS: atom_id res chain seq x y z
N MET A 1 19.63 9.15 29.40
CA MET A 1 19.82 9.05 27.94
C MET A 1 18.86 7.97 27.46
N ILE A 2 17.94 8.27 26.54
CA ILE A 2 16.99 7.28 26.00
C ILE A 2 17.78 6.38 25.06
N THR A 3 17.71 5.07 25.26
CA THR A 3 18.35 4.13 24.32
C THR A 3 17.54 4.00 23.03
N LYS A 4 18.16 3.49 21.96
CA LYS A 4 17.46 3.21 20.69
C LYS A 4 16.28 2.26 20.90
N ASN A 5 16.46 1.25 21.73
CA ASN A 5 15.41 0.26 22.06
C ASN A 5 14.24 0.91 22.81
N ASP A 6 14.52 1.80 23.79
CA ASP A 6 13.48 2.54 24.49
C ASP A 6 12.66 3.44 23.55
N LEU A 7 13.32 4.06 22.57
CA LEU A 7 12.64 4.89 21.58
C LEU A 7 11.72 4.05 20.69
N PHE A 8 12.21 2.92 20.17
CA PHE A 8 11.37 2.01 19.35
C PHE A 8 10.20 1.45 20.15
N SER A 9 10.42 1.04 21.41
CA SER A 9 9.34 0.56 22.27
C SER A 9 8.26 1.62 22.48
N ARG A 10 8.64 2.88 22.73
CA ARG A 10 7.67 3.98 22.89
C ARG A 10 6.91 4.31 21.61
N ILE A 11 7.58 4.27 20.44
CA ILE A 11 6.91 4.47 19.15
C ILE A 11 5.91 3.35 18.90
N ASN A 12 6.29 2.11 19.12
CA ASN A 12 5.40 0.97 18.96
C ASN A 12 4.19 1.05 19.90
N GLN A 13 4.42 1.38 21.18
CA GLN A 13 3.34 1.53 22.16
C GLN A 13 2.39 2.67 21.76
N GLY A 14 2.89 3.80 21.28
CA GLY A 14 2.05 4.89 20.78
C GLY A 14 1.16 4.46 19.60
N VAL A 15 1.70 3.66 18.68
CA VAL A 15 0.90 3.09 17.58
C VAL A 15 -0.15 2.11 18.09
N VAL A 16 0.17 1.27 19.09
CA VAL A 16 -0.79 0.36 19.72
C VAL A 16 -1.93 1.17 20.36
N ASP A 17 -1.59 2.14 21.18
CA ASP A 17 -2.57 2.93 21.95
C ASP A 17 -3.51 3.72 21.04
N GLU A 18 -2.99 4.29 19.95
CA GLU A 18 -3.77 5.13 19.04
C GLU A 18 -4.56 4.35 17.98
N ARG A 19 -4.06 3.19 17.53
CA ARG A 19 -4.56 2.56 16.31
C ARG A 19 -5.17 1.19 16.49
N LEU A 20 -4.87 0.47 17.57
CA LEU A 20 -5.29 -0.92 17.74
C LEU A 20 -6.82 -1.08 17.69
N GLU A 21 -7.56 -0.15 18.30
CA GLU A 21 -9.03 -0.17 18.26
C GLU A 21 -9.56 0.01 16.83
N ALA A 22 -8.97 0.94 16.07
CA ALA A 22 -9.33 1.17 14.67
C ALA A 22 -9.01 -0.05 13.80
N PHE A 23 -7.87 -0.70 14.04
CA PHE A 23 -7.49 -1.94 13.36
C PHE A 23 -8.51 -3.04 13.61
N TRP A 24 -8.89 -3.29 14.87
CA TRP A 24 -9.90 -4.27 15.21
C TRP A 24 -11.26 -3.98 14.56
N ARG A 25 -11.69 -2.72 14.61
CA ARG A 25 -12.94 -2.30 13.99
C ARG A 25 -12.93 -2.56 12.48
N ASN A 26 -11.85 -2.22 11.82
CA ASN A 26 -11.73 -2.36 10.37
C ASN A 26 -11.58 -3.82 9.95
N VAL A 27 -10.69 -4.60 10.59
CA VAL A 27 -10.48 -6.00 10.23
C VAL A 27 -11.75 -6.84 10.41
N LYS A 28 -12.53 -6.57 11.46
CA LYS A 28 -13.83 -7.23 11.65
C LYS A 28 -14.77 -6.99 10.48
N LYS A 29 -14.85 -5.76 9.99
CA LYS A 29 -15.66 -5.39 8.82
C LYS A 29 -15.09 -5.97 7.52
N ASN A 30 -13.77 -6.02 7.38
CA ASN A 30 -13.09 -6.51 6.18
C ASN A 30 -13.06 -8.03 6.09
N ARG A 31 -13.29 -8.76 7.19
CA ARG A 31 -13.14 -10.21 7.25
C ARG A 31 -13.84 -11.00 6.13
N PRO A 32 -15.09 -10.68 5.74
CA PRO A 32 -15.73 -11.38 4.61
C PRO A 32 -14.96 -11.20 3.30
N LEU A 33 -14.42 -10.01 3.04
CA LEU A 33 -13.63 -9.70 1.85
C LEU A 33 -12.25 -10.37 1.92
N ILE A 34 -11.61 -10.36 3.09
CA ILE A 34 -10.34 -11.05 3.34
C ILE A 34 -10.48 -12.54 2.98
N ARG A 35 -11.54 -13.21 3.48
CA ARG A 35 -11.80 -14.61 3.17
C ARG A 35 -12.09 -14.87 1.69
N LYS A 36 -12.78 -13.94 1.03
CA LYS A 36 -13.11 -14.04 -0.40
C LYS A 36 -11.88 -13.87 -1.29
N PHE A 37 -11.04 -12.89 -1.00
CA PHE A 37 -9.97 -12.47 -1.90
C PHE A 37 -8.59 -13.01 -1.53
N GLY A 38 -8.32 -13.28 -0.24
CA GLY A 38 -7.06 -13.86 0.25
C GLY A 38 -5.85 -12.92 0.19
N GLY A 39 -4.67 -13.50 0.34
CA GLY A 39 -3.41 -12.77 0.51
C GLY A 39 -2.66 -12.43 -0.78
N LEU A 40 -1.53 -11.69 -0.62
CA LEU A 40 -0.69 -11.19 -1.72
C LEU A 40 0.04 -12.29 -2.49
N ARG A 41 0.21 -13.50 -1.95
CA ARG A 41 0.96 -14.57 -2.63
C ARG A 41 0.45 -14.87 -4.03
N LYS A 42 -0.86 -14.74 -4.28
CA LYS A 42 -1.47 -15.02 -5.58
C LYS A 42 -1.06 -14.06 -6.69
N ILE A 43 -0.57 -12.86 -6.33
CA ILE A 43 -0.14 -11.86 -7.32
C ILE A 43 1.37 -11.84 -7.55
N LEU A 44 2.17 -12.57 -6.77
CA LEU A 44 3.62 -12.67 -6.96
C LEU A 44 4.03 -13.01 -8.39
N PRO A 45 3.39 -13.97 -9.09
CA PRO A 45 3.77 -14.30 -10.46
C PRO A 45 3.65 -13.13 -11.46
N ARG A 46 2.80 -12.14 -11.16
CA ARG A 46 2.63 -10.95 -12.01
C ARG A 46 3.82 -9.99 -11.95
N PHE A 47 4.69 -10.16 -10.95
CA PHE A 47 5.88 -9.33 -10.72
C PHE A 47 7.19 -10.04 -11.13
N ASN A 48 7.17 -11.36 -11.24
CA ASN A 48 8.38 -12.13 -11.51
C ASN A 48 9.11 -11.64 -12.77
N LEU A 49 10.38 -11.32 -12.62
CA LEU A 49 11.28 -10.78 -13.65
C LEU A 49 10.78 -9.48 -14.33
N LYS A 50 9.82 -8.78 -13.74
CA LYS A 50 9.36 -7.47 -14.22
C LYS A 50 10.23 -6.33 -13.69
N ASN A 51 10.22 -5.22 -14.40
CA ASN A 51 10.67 -3.94 -13.89
C ASN A 51 9.50 -3.25 -13.18
N VAL A 52 9.70 -2.80 -11.97
CA VAL A 52 8.64 -2.19 -11.15
C VAL A 52 8.93 -0.71 -10.96
N ILE A 53 7.95 0.14 -11.22
CA ILE A 53 8.00 1.57 -10.89
C ILE A 53 7.04 1.82 -9.73
N ILE A 54 7.58 2.18 -8.57
CA ILE A 54 6.81 2.52 -7.36
C ILE A 54 6.61 4.02 -7.33
N ILE A 55 5.33 4.43 -7.31
CA ILE A 55 4.91 5.82 -7.49
C ILE A 55 4.31 6.34 -6.19
N GLY A 56 5.00 7.28 -5.57
CA GLY A 56 4.53 8.08 -4.46
C GLY A 56 3.84 9.37 -4.93
N ALA A 57 3.38 10.21 -3.99
CA ALA A 57 2.67 11.46 -4.25
C ALA A 57 3.53 12.71 -4.01
N GLY A 58 4.84 12.58 -3.99
CA GLY A 58 5.75 13.71 -3.80
C GLY A 58 5.89 14.58 -5.05
N PRO A 59 6.45 15.80 -4.89
CA PRO A 59 6.49 16.82 -5.95
C PRO A 59 7.16 16.37 -7.25
N SER A 60 8.16 15.49 -7.19
CA SER A 60 8.84 14.98 -8.40
C SER A 60 7.96 14.11 -9.28
N LEU A 61 6.76 13.71 -8.83
CA LEU A 61 5.80 12.98 -9.65
C LEU A 61 5.38 13.79 -10.87
N GLU A 62 5.10 15.08 -10.71
CA GLU A 62 4.65 15.95 -11.82
C GLU A 62 5.67 15.96 -12.98
N ALA A 63 6.94 16.05 -12.66
CA ALA A 63 8.02 16.06 -13.66
C ALA A 63 8.18 14.74 -14.43
N ASN A 64 7.61 13.65 -13.92
CA ASN A 64 7.74 12.30 -14.49
C ASN A 64 6.46 11.78 -15.18
N ILE A 65 5.39 12.56 -15.24
CA ILE A 65 4.08 12.15 -15.80
C ILE A 65 4.23 11.64 -17.25
N ASP A 66 4.92 12.37 -18.12
CA ASP A 66 5.06 11.97 -19.52
C ASP A 66 5.89 10.70 -19.70
N LEU A 67 6.86 10.48 -18.82
CA LEU A 67 7.65 9.26 -18.79
C LEU A 67 6.78 8.07 -18.36
N LEU A 68 5.97 8.23 -17.32
CA LEU A 68 5.05 7.21 -16.83
C LEU A 68 3.98 6.84 -17.90
N LYS A 69 3.49 7.81 -18.69
CA LYS A 69 2.60 7.56 -19.83
C LYS A 69 3.22 6.64 -20.89
N LYS A 70 4.53 6.72 -21.10
CA LYS A 70 5.25 5.82 -22.00
C LYS A 70 5.37 4.43 -21.39
N TYR A 71 5.79 4.37 -20.13
CA TYR A 71 6.08 3.11 -19.45
C TYR A 71 4.84 2.26 -19.15
N GLN A 72 3.65 2.86 -18.96
CA GLN A 72 2.42 2.07 -18.79
C GLN A 72 2.08 1.17 -19.98
N LYS A 73 2.65 1.43 -21.16
CA LYS A 73 2.45 0.64 -22.38
C LYS A 73 3.46 -0.51 -22.54
N CYS A 74 4.47 -0.57 -21.67
CA CYS A 74 5.52 -1.56 -21.75
C CYS A 74 5.10 -2.82 -20.97
N SER A 75 5.07 -3.96 -21.62
CA SER A 75 4.60 -5.23 -21.04
C SER A 75 5.51 -5.80 -19.94
N ASP A 76 6.77 -5.39 -19.91
CA ASP A 76 7.78 -5.78 -18.92
C ASP A 76 7.85 -4.82 -17.71
N ILE A 77 7.04 -3.74 -17.72
CA ILE A 77 6.99 -2.75 -16.65
C ILE A 77 5.65 -2.88 -15.90
N VAL A 78 5.73 -2.89 -14.57
CA VAL A 78 4.60 -2.86 -13.66
C VAL A 78 4.58 -1.53 -12.92
N LEU A 79 3.52 -0.75 -13.10
CA LEU A 79 3.30 0.48 -12.34
C LEU A 79 2.58 0.14 -11.02
N VAL A 80 3.19 0.52 -9.91
CA VAL A 80 2.68 0.33 -8.55
C VAL A 80 2.51 1.70 -7.90
N ALA A 81 1.30 2.10 -7.61
CA ALA A 81 0.98 3.39 -7.04
C ALA A 81 0.72 3.30 -5.52
N ALA A 82 1.13 4.32 -4.78
CA ALA A 82 0.53 4.60 -3.48
C ALA A 82 -0.89 5.16 -3.68
N ASP A 83 -1.79 4.90 -2.73
CA ASP A 83 -3.18 5.40 -2.75
C ASP A 83 -3.27 6.91 -3.01
N MET A 84 -2.43 7.71 -2.36
CA MET A 84 -2.40 9.17 -2.52
C MET A 84 -1.99 9.63 -3.92
N SER A 85 -1.16 8.87 -4.64
CA SER A 85 -0.73 9.21 -6.00
C SER A 85 -1.78 8.87 -7.06
N LEU A 86 -2.75 7.99 -6.74
CA LEU A 86 -3.73 7.48 -7.70
C LEU A 86 -4.51 8.61 -8.39
N ARG A 87 -4.96 9.60 -7.61
CA ARG A 87 -5.74 10.74 -8.15
C ARG A 87 -4.99 11.49 -9.26
N ILE A 88 -3.71 11.76 -9.05
CA ILE A 88 -2.86 12.46 -10.02
C ILE A 88 -2.64 11.60 -11.25
N LEU A 89 -2.33 10.33 -11.08
CA LEU A 89 -2.13 9.39 -12.17
C LEU A 89 -3.38 9.31 -13.05
N MET A 90 -4.54 9.07 -12.45
CA MET A 90 -5.80 8.92 -13.18
C MET A 90 -6.20 10.19 -13.94
N ARG A 91 -6.01 11.38 -13.37
CA ARG A 91 -6.23 12.66 -14.05
C ARG A 91 -5.32 12.86 -15.26
N ASN A 92 -4.16 12.22 -15.27
CA ASN A 92 -3.21 12.27 -16.37
C ASN A 92 -3.33 11.09 -17.35
N GLY A 93 -4.37 10.24 -17.21
CA GLY A 93 -4.58 9.08 -18.07
C GLY A 93 -3.58 7.94 -17.84
N ILE A 94 -2.98 7.87 -16.65
CA ILE A 94 -2.07 6.80 -16.24
C ILE A 94 -2.84 5.85 -15.34
N ILE A 95 -2.93 4.59 -15.74
CA ILE A 95 -3.63 3.53 -15.02
C ILE A 95 -2.57 2.59 -14.43
N PRO A 96 -2.31 2.64 -13.11
CA PRO A 96 -1.37 1.73 -12.49
C PRO A 96 -1.93 0.31 -12.46
N SER A 97 -1.05 -0.69 -12.60
CA SER A 97 -1.46 -2.10 -12.50
C SER A 97 -1.84 -2.48 -11.07
N PHE A 98 -1.16 -1.89 -10.09
CA PHE A 98 -1.36 -2.14 -8.67
C PHE A 98 -1.41 -0.83 -7.88
N VAL A 99 -2.24 -0.83 -6.84
CA VAL A 99 -2.29 0.24 -5.85
C VAL A 99 -2.08 -0.37 -4.48
N PHE A 100 -1.18 0.19 -3.70
CA PHE A 100 -1.01 -0.16 -2.28
C PHE A 100 -1.74 0.84 -1.41
N SER A 101 -2.48 0.36 -0.41
CA SER A 101 -3.15 1.20 0.58
C SER A 101 -3.12 0.58 1.97
N CYS A 102 -2.75 1.40 2.94
CA CYS A 102 -2.77 1.04 4.35
C CYS A 102 -3.54 2.04 5.23
N GLU A 103 -4.25 2.99 4.63
CA GLU A 103 -4.98 4.02 5.37
C GLU A 103 -6.13 3.42 6.18
N THR A 104 -6.12 3.63 7.47
CA THR A 104 -7.10 3.08 8.41
C THR A 104 -8.25 4.02 8.73
N THR A 105 -8.09 5.30 8.39
CA THR A 105 -9.12 6.32 8.52
C THR A 105 -9.95 6.44 7.23
N PRO A 106 -11.16 7.00 7.28
CA PRO A 106 -12.05 7.08 6.10
C PRO A 106 -11.67 8.23 5.13
N VAL A 107 -10.38 8.40 4.86
CA VAL A 107 -9.91 9.34 3.83
C VAL A 107 -10.20 8.77 2.45
N ASP A 108 -10.84 9.57 1.60
CA ASP A 108 -11.31 9.11 0.29
C ASP A 108 -10.24 9.25 -0.80
N PHE A 109 -9.66 8.14 -1.20
CA PHE A 109 -8.69 8.09 -2.30
C PHE A 109 -9.27 7.58 -3.62
N PHE A 110 -10.41 6.89 -3.61
CA PHE A 110 -10.86 6.08 -4.73
C PHE A 110 -12.15 6.60 -5.41
N SER A 111 -12.96 7.43 -4.73
CA SER A 111 -14.20 7.93 -5.33
C SER A 111 -13.96 8.75 -6.59
N GLY A 112 -14.83 8.48 -7.59
CA GLY A 112 -14.82 9.19 -8.87
C GLY A 112 -13.85 8.61 -9.90
N PHE A 113 -13.21 7.46 -9.60
CA PHE A 113 -12.36 6.75 -10.56
C PHE A 113 -12.89 5.34 -10.80
N ASP A 114 -12.79 4.91 -12.07
CA ASP A 114 -12.96 3.49 -12.41
C ASP A 114 -11.66 2.73 -12.06
N THR A 115 -11.72 1.88 -11.04
CA THR A 115 -10.60 1.05 -10.59
C THR A 115 -10.71 -0.40 -11.05
N SER A 116 -11.69 -0.76 -11.89
CA SER A 116 -11.98 -2.14 -12.29
C SER A 116 -10.81 -2.86 -12.97
N GLY A 117 -9.94 -2.12 -13.66
CA GLY A 117 -8.74 -2.67 -14.33
C GLY A 117 -7.49 -2.77 -13.44
N MET A 118 -7.59 -2.40 -12.17
CA MET A 118 -6.46 -2.33 -11.23
C MET A 118 -6.57 -3.38 -10.13
N HIS A 119 -5.45 -3.65 -9.46
CA HIS A 119 -5.39 -4.55 -8.31
C HIS A 119 -4.99 -3.79 -7.05
N LEU A 120 -5.82 -3.83 -6.01
CA LEU A 120 -5.51 -3.24 -4.71
C LEU A 120 -4.75 -4.24 -3.83
N ALA A 121 -3.56 -3.88 -3.41
CA ALA A 121 -2.86 -4.50 -2.29
C ALA A 121 -3.26 -3.76 -1.01
N ALA A 122 -4.18 -4.36 -0.26
CA ALA A 122 -4.85 -3.74 0.88
C ALA A 122 -4.27 -4.24 2.21
N PHE A 123 -3.89 -3.32 3.10
CA PHE A 123 -3.67 -3.69 4.50
C PHE A 123 -4.95 -4.30 5.08
N SER A 124 -4.86 -5.42 5.80
CA SER A 124 -6.04 -6.11 6.34
C SER A 124 -6.94 -5.22 7.21
N CYS A 125 -6.33 -4.24 7.88
CA CYS A 125 -7.00 -3.26 8.73
C CYS A 125 -7.24 -1.90 8.05
N MET A 126 -7.13 -1.81 6.71
CA MET A 126 -7.46 -0.56 6.03
C MET A 126 -8.93 -0.16 6.24
N SER A 127 -9.23 1.11 6.06
CA SER A 127 -10.59 1.64 6.16
C SER A 127 -11.58 0.86 5.30
N HIS A 128 -12.59 0.27 5.94
CA HIS A 128 -13.64 -0.46 5.23
C HIS A 128 -14.40 0.43 4.25
N SER A 129 -14.65 1.69 4.59
CA SER A 129 -15.35 2.62 3.69
C SER A 129 -14.56 2.92 2.42
N ASN A 130 -13.23 2.97 2.49
CA ASN A 130 -12.39 3.10 1.31
C ASN A 130 -12.36 1.82 0.50
N LEU A 131 -12.23 0.66 1.17
CA LEU A 131 -12.24 -0.63 0.51
C LEU A 131 -13.53 -0.85 -0.32
N MET A 132 -14.67 -0.42 0.18
CA MET A 132 -15.97 -0.53 -0.51
C MET A 132 -16.11 0.38 -1.75
N LYS A 133 -15.20 1.35 -1.94
CA LYS A 133 -15.17 2.21 -3.14
C LYS A 133 -14.30 1.62 -4.25
N TRP A 134 -13.57 0.56 -3.96
CA TRP A 134 -12.73 -0.12 -4.92
C TRP A 134 -13.54 -1.12 -5.75
N SER A 135 -13.44 -1.04 -7.08
CA SER A 135 -14.17 -1.92 -8.01
C SER A 135 -13.31 -3.00 -8.66
N GLY A 136 -11.99 -2.90 -8.55
CA GLY A 136 -11.04 -3.88 -9.11
C GLY A 136 -10.76 -5.06 -8.18
N ASP A 137 -9.78 -5.86 -8.56
CA ASP A 137 -9.30 -6.98 -7.75
C ASP A 137 -8.66 -6.50 -6.45
N VAL A 138 -8.70 -7.36 -5.42
CA VAL A 138 -8.10 -7.06 -4.11
C VAL A 138 -7.26 -8.24 -3.63
N SER A 139 -6.17 -7.96 -2.95
CA SER A 139 -5.43 -8.92 -2.10
C SER A 139 -5.02 -8.25 -0.81
N PHE A 140 -5.04 -9.01 0.27
CA PHE A 140 -4.76 -8.49 1.59
C PHE A 140 -3.37 -8.88 2.09
N TYR A 141 -2.83 -8.08 3.02
CA TYR A 141 -1.61 -8.37 3.75
C TYR A 141 -1.70 -7.84 5.18
N ASN A 142 -0.87 -8.38 6.05
CA ASN A 142 -0.66 -7.89 7.42
C ASN A 142 0.63 -7.08 7.52
N TRP A 143 0.74 -6.24 8.53
CA TRP A 143 1.99 -5.58 8.87
C TRP A 143 2.89 -6.50 9.68
N MET A 144 4.18 -6.44 9.40
CA MET A 144 5.22 -7.07 10.19
C MET A 144 5.50 -6.18 11.42
N LEU A 145 4.70 -6.37 12.47
CA LEU A 145 4.86 -5.73 13.76
C LEU A 145 5.10 -6.82 14.81
N ASP A 146 6.21 -6.70 15.51
CA ASP A 146 6.61 -7.63 16.56
C ASP A 146 6.17 -7.08 17.93
N ASP A 147 4.87 -7.13 18.17
CA ASP A 147 4.27 -6.76 19.44
C ASP A 147 3.13 -7.73 19.78
N HIS A 148 3.07 -8.18 21.02
CA HIS A 148 2.05 -9.09 21.51
C HIS A 148 0.62 -8.58 21.30
N ALA A 149 0.41 -7.27 21.36
CA ALA A 149 -0.89 -6.64 21.14
C ALA A 149 -1.48 -6.94 19.74
N TYR A 150 -0.65 -7.25 18.76
CA TYR A 150 -1.08 -7.58 17.40
C TYR A 150 -1.24 -9.07 17.13
N GLY A 151 -0.80 -9.94 18.05
CA GLY A 151 -0.86 -11.39 17.86
C GLY A 151 -2.26 -11.88 17.53
N ASP A 152 -3.23 -11.58 18.38
CA ASP A 152 -4.63 -11.95 18.21
C ASP A 152 -5.27 -11.28 16.98
N LEU A 153 -4.85 -10.05 16.66
CA LEU A 153 -5.32 -9.33 15.49
C LEU A 153 -4.92 -10.04 14.20
N TRP A 154 -3.67 -10.51 14.11
CA TRP A 154 -3.17 -11.23 12.93
C TRP A 154 -3.76 -12.65 12.85
N ASP A 155 -4.00 -13.31 13.95
CA ASP A 155 -4.73 -14.57 13.99
C ASP A 155 -6.16 -14.40 13.50
N TYR A 156 -6.81 -13.33 13.89
CA TYR A 156 -8.14 -13.01 13.40
C TYR A 156 -8.15 -12.60 11.91
N ALA A 157 -7.21 -11.80 11.45
CA ALA A 157 -7.10 -11.40 10.03
C ALA A 157 -6.79 -12.60 9.13
N GLY A 158 -5.87 -13.46 9.56
CA GLY A 158 -5.29 -14.60 8.83
C GLY A 158 -3.79 -14.39 8.63
N ARG A 159 -2.96 -15.23 9.26
CA ARG A 159 -1.49 -15.18 9.10
C ARG A 159 -1.04 -15.60 7.69
N ASP A 160 -1.85 -16.36 6.99
CA ASP A 160 -1.64 -16.81 5.62
C ASP A 160 -1.73 -15.70 4.57
N LEU A 161 -2.27 -14.51 4.93
CA LEU A 161 -2.25 -13.33 4.06
C LEU A 161 -0.82 -12.88 3.72
N GLY A 162 0.15 -13.23 4.56
CA GLY A 162 1.52 -12.76 4.50
C GLY A 162 1.72 -11.43 5.21
N PHE A 163 2.99 -11.11 5.48
CA PHE A 163 3.40 -9.93 6.24
C PHE A 163 4.33 -9.08 5.38
N LEU A 164 4.08 -7.77 5.37
CA LEU A 164 4.99 -6.80 4.78
C LEU A 164 5.64 -5.98 5.88
N ALA A 165 6.94 -5.71 5.69
CA ALA A 165 7.65 -4.80 6.56
C ALA A 165 6.97 -3.43 6.53
N THR A 166 6.79 -2.85 7.72
CA THR A 166 6.22 -1.52 7.85
C THR A 166 7.32 -0.49 8.02
N ALA A 167 7.12 0.65 7.40
CA ALA A 167 7.85 1.86 7.62
C ALA A 167 6.87 3.03 7.57
N SER A 168 7.35 4.25 7.72
CA SER A 168 6.51 5.45 7.86
C SER A 168 5.63 5.77 6.64
N ILE A 169 5.91 5.17 5.47
CA ILE A 169 5.20 5.46 4.22
C ILE A 169 4.81 4.18 3.47
N ILE A 170 3.69 4.26 2.75
CA ILE A 170 3.11 3.12 2.01
C ILE A 170 4.04 2.58 0.92
N THR A 171 4.83 3.44 0.28
CA THR A 171 5.75 3.03 -0.80
C THR A 171 6.83 2.07 -0.31
N THR A 172 7.24 2.13 0.97
CA THR A 172 8.18 1.16 1.55
C THR A 172 7.59 -0.24 1.63
N GLN A 173 6.28 -0.37 1.81
CA GLN A 173 5.58 -1.65 1.78
C GLN A 173 5.55 -2.22 0.36
N ALA A 174 5.34 -1.37 -0.65
CA ALA A 174 5.44 -1.76 -2.05
C ALA A 174 6.86 -2.21 -2.43
N VAL A 175 7.90 -1.55 -1.89
CA VAL A 175 9.30 -1.99 -2.03
C VAL A 175 9.50 -3.36 -1.38
N ALA A 176 9.07 -3.54 -0.12
CA ALA A 176 9.21 -4.81 0.59
C ALA A 176 8.54 -5.97 -0.15
N PHE A 177 7.33 -5.74 -0.69
CA PHE A 177 6.63 -6.71 -1.53
C PHE A 177 7.43 -7.03 -2.82
N SER A 178 7.91 -6.00 -3.53
CA SER A 178 8.63 -6.16 -4.79
C SER A 178 9.93 -6.94 -4.60
N LEU A 179 10.66 -6.70 -3.51
CA LEU A 179 11.86 -7.46 -3.15
C LEU A 179 11.54 -8.96 -2.94
N GLY A 180 10.40 -9.27 -2.30
CA GLY A 180 9.93 -10.64 -2.12
C GLY A 180 9.37 -11.29 -3.39
N ALA A 181 9.09 -10.52 -4.44
CA ALA A 181 8.45 -10.98 -5.67
C ALA A 181 9.44 -11.28 -6.82
N SER A 182 10.74 -11.30 -6.56
CA SER A 182 11.81 -11.58 -7.55
C SER A 182 11.73 -10.67 -8.79
N VAL A 183 11.53 -9.36 -8.58
CA VAL A 183 11.53 -8.38 -9.66
C VAL A 183 12.96 -8.13 -10.20
N SER A 184 13.08 -7.73 -11.45
CA SER A 184 14.37 -7.42 -12.06
C SER A 184 14.93 -6.07 -11.58
N THR A 185 14.06 -5.06 -11.48
CA THR A 185 14.45 -3.70 -11.12
C THR A 185 13.33 -3.03 -10.33
N ILE A 186 13.71 -2.21 -9.36
CA ILE A 186 12.78 -1.30 -8.66
C ILE A 186 13.23 0.13 -8.95
N MET A 187 12.34 0.93 -9.50
CA MET A 187 12.48 2.38 -9.67
C MET A 187 11.48 3.10 -8.79
N MET A 188 11.82 4.26 -8.28
CA MET A 188 10.95 5.05 -7.43
C MET A 188 10.75 6.44 -8.01
N VAL A 189 9.51 6.91 -8.06
CA VAL A 189 9.10 8.23 -8.56
C VAL A 189 8.13 8.85 -7.56
N GLY A 190 8.24 10.15 -7.30
CA GLY A 190 7.37 10.83 -6.34
C GLY A 190 7.57 10.40 -4.89
N ASN A 191 8.79 9.94 -4.53
CA ASN A 191 9.14 9.49 -3.18
C ASN A 191 10.12 10.46 -2.50
N ASP A 192 9.84 11.75 -2.61
CA ASP A 192 10.74 12.84 -2.25
C ASP A 192 10.94 13.02 -0.74
N LEU A 193 10.02 12.47 0.08
CA LEU A 193 9.96 12.68 1.53
C LEU A 193 9.96 14.16 1.92
N GLY A 194 9.42 14.99 1.07
CA GLY A 194 9.36 16.45 1.22
C GLY A 194 8.21 17.03 0.41
N PHE A 195 8.03 18.30 0.56
CA PHE A 195 7.02 19.11 -0.16
C PHE A 195 7.66 20.44 -0.59
N THR A 196 7.08 21.07 -1.60
CA THR A 196 7.44 22.41 -2.06
C THR A 196 6.43 23.41 -1.49
N ASP A 197 5.82 24.23 -2.34
CA ASP A 197 4.67 25.09 -2.04
C ASP A 197 3.35 24.30 -1.90
N ARG A 198 3.33 23.03 -2.31
CA ARG A 198 2.21 22.07 -2.16
C ARG A 198 2.65 20.87 -1.33
N PHE A 199 1.71 20.30 -0.58
CA PHE A 199 1.96 19.09 0.20
C PHE A 199 2.10 17.82 -0.68
N TYR A 200 1.44 17.81 -1.84
CA TYR A 200 1.43 16.70 -2.79
C TYR A 200 1.52 17.24 -4.23
N ALA A 201 1.95 16.38 -5.14
CA ALA A 201 1.96 16.67 -6.57
C ALA A 201 0.55 16.90 -7.14
#